data_0dd644248b36f2a81fcd4a5488553cbc
#
_entry.id   0dd644248b36f2a81fcd4a5488553cbc
#
_cell.length_a   1.000
_cell.length_b   1.000
_cell.length_c   1.000
_cell.angle_alpha   90.00
_cell.angle_beta   90.00
_cell.angle_gamma   90.00
#
_symmetry.space_group_name_H-M   'P 1'
#
loop_
_entity.id
_entity.type
_entity.pdbx_description
1 polymer ?
#
loop_
_entity_poly.entity_id
_entity_poly.type
_entity_poly.pdbx_seq_one_letter_code
_entity_poly.pdbx_strand_id
1 'polypeptide(L)'
;VESLGGKFLTVEGSENLETEGGYAKETSDEFKKKQEELLSETLKKIDIVICTALIPGKKAPIIIKDTMISEMQSGSIIYDLAAIQGGNTSYTEVDKIIVQGGVKIMGEMNILNKLPISASALYAKNLFNFVSNLLDKKTGKININLEDEIIEKTLIK
;
A
#
# COMPACT_ATOMS: atom_id res chain seq x y z
N VAL A 1 -8.91 -7.39 -6.35
CA VAL A 1 -8.79 -6.31 -7.34
C VAL A 1 -9.78 -6.56 -8.47
N GLU A 2 -9.72 -7.67 -9.15
CA GLU A 2 -10.59 -8.02 -10.30
C GLU A 2 -12.07 -8.11 -9.93
N SER A 3 -12.39 -8.59 -8.75
CA SER A 3 -13.76 -8.61 -8.22
C SER A 3 -14.44 -7.23 -8.15
N LEU A 4 -13.65 -6.17 -8.16
CA LEU A 4 -14.11 -4.77 -8.17
C LEU A 4 -13.94 -4.11 -9.55
N GLY A 5 -13.67 -4.91 -10.60
CA GLY A 5 -13.49 -4.42 -11.98
C GLY A 5 -12.12 -3.83 -12.28
N GLY A 6 -11.16 -3.96 -11.35
CA GLY A 6 -9.77 -3.53 -11.59
C GLY A 6 -8.99 -4.56 -12.39
N LYS A 7 -8.01 -4.09 -13.17
CA LYS A 7 -7.05 -4.96 -13.86
C LYS A 7 -5.83 -5.15 -12.98
N PHE A 8 -5.50 -6.41 -12.66
CA PHE A 8 -4.27 -6.73 -11.94
C PHE A 8 -3.13 -6.91 -12.94
N LEU A 9 -1.97 -6.27 -12.65
CA LEU A 9 -0.77 -6.42 -13.46
C LEU A 9 0.07 -7.56 -12.88
N THR A 10 0.24 -8.62 -13.65
CA THR A 10 1.05 -9.78 -13.30
C THR A 10 2.23 -9.92 -14.24
N VAL A 11 3.38 -10.29 -13.68
CA VAL A 11 4.54 -10.76 -14.45
C VAL A 11 4.40 -12.27 -14.63
N GLU A 12 4.67 -12.79 -15.81
CA GLU A 12 4.72 -14.24 -16.05
C GLU A 12 5.70 -14.92 -15.07
N GLY A 13 5.24 -15.97 -14.40
CA GLY A 13 6.00 -16.66 -13.35
C GLY A 13 5.75 -16.16 -11.92
N SER A 14 4.77 -15.28 -11.70
CA SER A 14 4.39 -14.78 -10.37
C SER A 14 3.59 -15.76 -9.51
N GLU A 15 3.32 -16.96 -9.99
CA GLU A 15 2.59 -17.98 -9.25
C GLU A 15 3.36 -18.36 -7.98
N ASN A 16 2.75 -18.11 -6.79
CA ASN A 16 3.25 -18.43 -5.44
C ASN A 16 4.27 -17.46 -4.79
N LEU A 17 4.15 -16.16 -5.01
CA LEU A 17 4.97 -15.18 -4.28
C LEU A 17 4.39 -14.75 -2.92
N GLU A 18 3.24 -15.26 -2.53
CA GLU A 18 2.65 -14.96 -1.22
C GLU A 18 3.29 -15.80 -0.11
N THR A 19 3.62 -15.16 1.01
CA THR A 19 3.95 -15.83 2.27
C THR A 19 2.67 -16.12 3.04
N GLU A 20 2.71 -17.03 4.01
CA GLU A 20 1.58 -17.31 4.92
C GLU A 20 1.10 -16.05 5.67
N GLY A 21 1.94 -15.02 5.80
CA GLY A 21 1.60 -13.72 6.39
C GLY A 21 1.14 -12.65 5.41
N GLY A 22 0.89 -12.98 4.12
CA GLY A 22 0.42 -12.02 3.11
C GLY A 22 1.47 -11.04 2.58
N TYR A 23 2.75 -11.23 2.92
CA TYR A 23 3.87 -10.44 2.37
C TYR A 23 4.49 -11.15 1.18
N ALA A 24 5.03 -10.38 0.22
CA ALA A 24 5.74 -10.94 -0.92
C ALA A 24 7.05 -11.60 -0.47
N LYS A 25 7.34 -12.80 -1.00
CA LYS A 25 8.65 -13.45 -0.84
C LYS A 25 9.73 -12.66 -1.57
N GLU A 26 10.98 -12.81 -1.15
CA GLU A 26 12.10 -12.30 -1.94
C GLU A 26 12.10 -12.95 -3.33
N THR A 27 12.09 -12.10 -4.35
CA THR A 27 12.03 -12.50 -5.75
C THR A 27 13.43 -12.49 -6.38
N SER A 28 13.61 -13.30 -7.41
CA SER A 28 14.86 -13.29 -8.17
C SER A 28 15.08 -11.92 -8.83
N ASP A 29 16.35 -11.59 -9.11
CA ASP A 29 16.67 -10.31 -9.76
C ASP A 29 16.09 -10.24 -11.18
N GLU A 30 15.98 -11.38 -11.88
CA GLU A 30 15.32 -11.47 -13.18
C GLU A 30 13.82 -11.11 -13.08
N PHE A 31 13.13 -11.62 -12.04
CA PHE A 31 11.73 -11.30 -11.81
C PHE A 31 11.54 -9.81 -11.51
N LYS A 32 12.38 -9.24 -10.63
CA LYS A 32 12.37 -7.80 -10.33
C LYS A 32 12.53 -6.96 -11.58
N LYS A 33 13.43 -7.34 -12.47
CA LYS A 33 13.67 -6.63 -13.73
C LYS A 33 12.44 -6.66 -14.63
N LYS A 34 11.83 -7.83 -14.83
CA LYS A 34 10.58 -7.96 -15.60
C LYS A 34 9.43 -7.14 -14.99
N GLN A 35 9.36 -7.10 -13.66
CA GLN A 35 8.37 -6.29 -12.95
C GLN A 35 8.60 -4.79 -13.19
N GLU A 36 9.85 -4.33 -13.12
CA GLU A 36 10.21 -2.95 -13.42
C GLU A 36 9.89 -2.56 -14.87
N GLU A 37 10.20 -3.43 -15.83
CA GLU A 37 9.90 -3.21 -17.25
C GLU A 37 8.38 -3.10 -17.48
N LEU A 38 7.60 -4.03 -16.93
CA LEU A 38 6.14 -4.01 -17.04
C LEU A 38 5.54 -2.74 -16.41
N LEU A 39 6.07 -2.34 -15.24
CA LEU A 39 5.62 -1.13 -14.56
C LEU A 39 5.94 0.12 -15.37
N SER A 40 7.17 0.23 -15.92
CA SER A 40 7.59 1.35 -16.77
C SER A 40 6.68 1.49 -17.99
N GLU A 41 6.44 0.40 -18.74
CA GLU A 41 5.56 0.42 -19.91
C GLU A 41 4.09 0.78 -19.56
N THR A 42 3.65 0.37 -18.38
CA THR A 42 2.31 0.70 -17.90
C THR A 42 2.19 2.19 -17.57
N LEU A 43 3.16 2.73 -16.83
CA LEU A 43 3.16 4.12 -16.36
C LEU A 43 3.13 5.15 -17.51
N LYS A 44 3.65 4.81 -18.69
CA LYS A 44 3.57 5.66 -19.90
C LYS A 44 2.14 6.03 -20.30
N LYS A 45 1.15 5.23 -19.88
CA LYS A 45 -0.26 5.35 -20.27
C LYS A 45 -1.17 5.75 -19.10
N ILE A 46 -0.59 6.02 -17.93
CA ILE A 46 -1.35 6.29 -16.71
C ILE A 46 -1.29 7.77 -16.37
N ASP A 47 -2.46 8.37 -16.16
CA ASP A 47 -2.60 9.79 -15.80
C ASP A 47 -2.47 10.01 -14.28
N ILE A 48 -2.95 9.05 -13.46
CA ILE A 48 -2.96 9.17 -12.00
C ILE A 48 -2.43 7.88 -11.38
N VAL A 49 -1.41 8.02 -10.55
CA VAL A 49 -0.82 6.93 -9.76
C VAL A 49 -1.04 7.22 -8.28
N ILE A 50 -1.49 6.22 -7.53
CA ILE A 50 -1.60 6.29 -6.07
C ILE A 50 -0.65 5.25 -5.47
N CYS A 51 0.34 5.71 -4.73
CA CYS A 51 1.33 4.86 -4.07
C CYS A 51 0.93 4.63 -2.61
N THR A 52 0.89 3.36 -2.20
CA THR A 52 0.45 2.92 -0.87
C THR A 52 1.35 1.87 -0.23
N ALA A 53 2.52 1.60 -0.79
CA ALA A 53 3.40 0.55 -0.29
C ALA A 53 4.12 1.00 0.99
N LEU A 54 3.54 0.67 2.12
CA LEU A 54 4.07 0.93 3.45
C LEU A 54 4.48 -0.39 4.12
N ILE A 55 5.66 -0.38 4.74
CA ILE A 55 6.12 -1.48 5.58
C ILE A 55 6.18 -0.96 7.02
N PRO A 56 5.41 -1.51 7.96
CA PRO A 56 5.40 -1.04 9.34
C PRO A 56 6.81 -0.98 9.95
N GLY A 57 7.18 0.18 10.51
CA GLY A 57 8.46 0.40 11.18
C GLY A 57 9.70 0.43 10.28
N LYS A 58 9.54 0.43 8.94
CA LYS A 58 10.65 0.48 7.98
C LYS A 58 10.45 1.61 6.97
N LYS A 59 11.55 2.01 6.32
CA LYS A 59 11.50 2.94 5.20
C LYS A 59 10.68 2.31 4.06
N ALA A 60 9.83 3.12 3.42
CA ALA A 60 9.06 2.70 2.27
C ALA A 60 9.99 2.30 1.09
N PRO A 61 9.65 1.25 0.34
CA PRO A 61 10.44 0.87 -0.83
C PRO A 61 10.26 1.89 -1.96
N ILE A 62 11.33 2.21 -2.67
CA ILE A 62 11.24 2.96 -3.92
C ILE A 62 10.76 2.00 -5.03
N ILE A 63 9.55 2.22 -5.51
CA ILE A 63 8.91 1.42 -6.54
C ILE A 63 8.99 2.13 -7.89
N ILE A 64 8.73 3.44 -7.90
CA ILE A 64 8.74 4.26 -9.11
C ILE A 64 10.04 5.06 -9.14
N LYS A 65 10.91 4.67 -10.07
CA LYS A 65 12.22 5.26 -10.25
C LYS A 65 12.13 6.55 -11.11
N ASP A 66 13.15 7.37 -11.04
CA ASP A 66 13.32 8.58 -11.85
C ASP A 66 13.17 8.33 -13.35
N THR A 67 13.75 7.24 -13.86
CA THR A 67 13.64 6.82 -15.27
C THR A 67 12.18 6.58 -15.69
N MET A 68 11.39 5.92 -14.83
CA MET A 68 9.97 5.67 -15.08
C MET A 68 9.15 6.96 -15.08
N ILE A 69 9.45 7.88 -14.15
CA ILE A 69 8.76 9.17 -14.05
C ILE A 69 9.02 10.02 -15.30
N SER A 70 10.26 9.99 -15.82
CA SER A 70 10.63 10.73 -17.03
C SER A 70 9.91 10.23 -18.30
N GLU A 71 9.41 9.01 -18.30
CA GLU A 71 8.65 8.42 -19.40
C GLU A 71 7.12 8.59 -19.29
N MET A 72 6.63 9.09 -18.15
CA MET A 72 5.21 9.41 -17.96
C MET A 72 4.77 10.63 -18.78
N GLN A 73 3.49 10.70 -19.05
CA GLN A 73 2.92 11.85 -19.78
C GLN A 73 2.99 13.12 -18.94
N SER A 74 3.37 14.24 -19.57
CA SER A 74 3.32 15.54 -18.92
C SER A 74 1.89 15.87 -18.49
N GLY A 75 1.72 16.32 -17.25
CA GLY A 75 0.41 16.55 -16.62
C GLY A 75 -0.07 15.41 -15.74
N SER A 76 0.57 14.22 -15.81
CA SER A 76 0.27 13.10 -14.91
C SER A 76 0.57 13.45 -13.44
N ILE A 77 -0.09 12.73 -12.54
CA ILE A 77 0.00 12.95 -11.10
C ILE A 77 0.39 11.64 -10.41
N ILE A 78 1.38 11.71 -9.52
CA ILE A 78 1.68 10.65 -8.57
C ILE A 78 1.31 11.16 -7.17
N TYR A 79 0.37 10.48 -6.52
CA TYR A 79 -0.02 10.77 -5.15
C TYR A 79 0.58 9.72 -4.21
N ASP A 80 1.59 10.10 -3.44
CA ASP A 80 2.36 9.17 -2.62
C ASP A 80 1.94 9.24 -1.16
N LEU A 81 1.16 8.24 -0.72
CA LEU A 81 0.70 8.07 0.65
C LEU A 81 1.77 7.46 1.57
N ALA A 82 2.87 6.97 0.98
CA ALA A 82 4.01 6.44 1.73
C ALA A 82 5.04 7.52 2.10
N ALA A 83 4.78 8.79 1.78
CA ALA A 83 5.70 9.91 1.99
C ALA A 83 6.25 9.98 3.41
N ILE A 84 5.41 9.72 4.44
CA ILE A 84 5.81 9.73 5.85
C ILE A 84 6.95 8.74 6.17
N GLN A 85 7.10 7.68 5.38
CA GLN A 85 8.15 6.68 5.51
C GLN A 85 9.20 6.77 4.39
N GLY A 86 9.33 7.92 3.76
CA GLY A 86 10.30 8.21 2.72
C GLY A 86 9.78 8.12 1.29
N GLY A 87 8.54 7.66 1.10
CA GLY A 87 7.87 7.61 -0.20
C GLY A 87 8.21 6.40 -1.07
N ASN A 88 7.36 6.17 -2.05
CA ASN A 88 7.53 5.09 -3.04
C ASN A 88 8.14 5.58 -4.36
N THR A 89 8.46 6.86 -4.49
CA THR A 89 9.11 7.42 -5.69
C THR A 89 10.46 8.02 -5.37
N SER A 90 11.33 8.13 -6.37
CA SER A 90 12.64 8.77 -6.24
C SER A 90 12.58 10.27 -5.89
N TYR A 91 11.44 10.92 -6.15
CA TYR A 91 11.26 12.36 -5.95
C TYR A 91 10.25 12.72 -4.87
N THR A 92 9.73 11.75 -4.12
CA THR A 92 8.80 12.05 -3.04
C THR A 92 9.47 12.84 -1.93
N GLU A 93 8.93 14.03 -1.65
CA GLU A 93 9.27 14.84 -0.48
C GLU A 93 8.02 15.06 0.36
N VAL A 94 8.17 14.92 1.68
CA VAL A 94 7.05 15.04 2.64
C VAL A 94 6.43 16.44 2.58
N ASP A 95 5.10 16.48 2.48
CA ASP A 95 4.28 17.70 2.40
C ASP A 95 4.66 18.67 1.27
N LYS A 96 5.28 18.14 0.20
CA LYS A 96 5.61 18.93 -0.97
C LYS A 96 4.98 18.38 -2.24
N ILE A 97 4.85 19.28 -3.22
CA ILE A 97 4.53 18.95 -4.60
C ILE A 97 5.79 19.20 -5.42
N ILE A 98 6.39 18.14 -5.92
CA ILE A 98 7.54 18.18 -6.83
C ILE A 98 7.04 18.04 -8.26
N VAL A 99 7.58 18.83 -9.16
CA VAL A 99 7.28 18.71 -10.60
C VAL A 99 8.54 18.26 -11.32
N GLN A 100 8.49 17.09 -11.91
CA GLN A 100 9.60 16.51 -12.67
C GLN A 100 9.11 16.10 -14.06
N GLY A 101 9.70 16.67 -15.11
CA GLY A 101 9.29 16.40 -16.50
C GLY A 101 7.80 16.68 -16.81
N GLY A 102 7.18 17.58 -16.04
CA GLY A 102 5.74 17.87 -16.15
C GLY A 102 4.84 16.94 -15.33
N VAL A 103 5.39 15.90 -14.70
CA VAL A 103 4.68 15.03 -13.76
C VAL A 103 4.68 15.65 -12.37
N LYS A 104 3.52 15.69 -11.71
CA LYS A 104 3.37 16.20 -10.34
C LYS A 104 3.46 15.06 -9.34
N ILE A 105 4.43 15.10 -8.44
CA ILE A 105 4.61 14.12 -7.36
C ILE A 105 4.20 14.81 -6.05
N MET A 106 3.15 14.27 -5.41
CA MET A 106 2.54 14.85 -4.20
C MET A 106 2.81 13.90 -3.03
N GLY A 107 3.71 14.31 -2.11
CA GLY A 107 4.06 13.58 -0.90
C GLY A 107 3.17 14.00 0.25
N GLU A 108 2.03 13.36 0.45
CA GLU A 108 1.09 13.72 1.52
C GLU A 108 1.42 12.99 2.82
N MET A 109 1.72 13.74 3.87
CA MET A 109 2.00 13.18 5.20
C MET A 109 0.71 12.83 5.95
N ASN A 110 -0.31 13.65 5.84
CA ASN A 110 -1.46 13.57 6.74
C ASN A 110 -2.81 13.58 6.01
N ILE A 111 -2.98 12.63 5.09
CA ILE A 111 -4.22 12.51 4.31
C ILE A 111 -5.45 12.26 5.19
N LEU A 112 -5.28 11.62 6.35
CA LEU A 112 -6.39 11.32 7.27
C LEU A 112 -7.09 12.59 7.74
N ASN A 113 -6.34 13.67 7.93
CA ASN A 113 -6.90 14.97 8.34
C ASN A 113 -7.72 15.65 7.23
N LYS A 114 -7.54 15.23 5.97
CA LYS A 114 -8.34 15.75 4.85
C LYS A 114 -9.70 15.05 4.72
N LEU A 115 -9.83 13.84 5.29
CA LEU A 115 -11.05 13.02 5.28
C LEU A 115 -11.38 12.48 6.68
N PRO A 116 -11.46 13.34 7.73
CA PRO A 116 -11.48 12.89 9.12
C PRO A 116 -12.72 12.04 9.46
N ILE A 117 -13.87 12.35 8.90
CA ILE A 117 -15.11 11.59 9.14
C ILE A 117 -14.97 10.16 8.61
N SER A 118 -14.53 10.00 7.37
CA SER A 118 -14.36 8.67 6.75
C SER A 118 -13.25 7.88 7.44
N ALA A 119 -12.12 8.51 7.76
CA ALA A 119 -11.01 7.88 8.45
C ALA A 119 -11.44 7.37 9.84
N SER A 120 -12.12 8.19 10.62
CA SER A 120 -12.62 7.84 11.96
C SER A 120 -13.66 6.71 11.89
N ALA A 121 -14.59 6.76 10.93
CA ALA A 121 -15.61 5.72 10.77
C ALA A 121 -14.99 4.36 10.41
N LEU A 122 -14.02 4.33 9.50
CA LEU A 122 -13.31 3.10 9.10
C LEU A 122 -12.48 2.54 10.27
N TYR A 123 -11.79 3.40 11.01
CA TYR A 123 -11.01 2.99 12.18
C TYR A 123 -11.94 2.44 13.29
N ALA A 124 -13.03 3.13 13.59
CA ALA A 124 -14.02 2.66 14.56
C ALA A 124 -14.61 1.29 14.18
N LYS A 125 -14.86 1.05 12.88
CA LYS A 125 -15.32 -0.25 12.39
C LYS A 125 -14.28 -1.35 12.60
N ASN A 126 -13.00 -1.06 12.40
CA ASN A 126 -11.93 -2.03 12.67
C ASN A 126 -11.85 -2.36 14.16
N LEU A 127 -11.92 -1.37 15.05
CA LEU A 127 -11.97 -1.58 16.49
C LEU A 127 -13.19 -2.42 16.90
N PHE A 128 -14.36 -2.09 16.35
CA PHE A 128 -15.58 -2.84 16.61
C PHE A 128 -15.47 -4.29 16.18
N ASN A 129 -14.92 -4.56 15.00
CA ASN A 129 -14.71 -5.92 14.51
C ASN A 129 -13.74 -6.69 15.41
N PHE A 130 -12.63 -6.07 15.84
CA PHE A 130 -11.68 -6.69 16.76
C PHE A 130 -12.33 -7.02 18.11
N VAL A 131 -13.04 -6.07 18.73
CA VAL A 131 -13.73 -6.29 20.00
C VAL A 131 -14.81 -7.36 19.84
N SER A 132 -15.53 -7.39 18.71
CA SER A 132 -16.53 -8.41 18.44
C SER A 132 -15.94 -9.83 18.35
N ASN A 133 -14.67 -9.93 17.92
CA ASN A 133 -13.94 -11.21 17.89
C ASN A 133 -13.57 -11.72 19.29
N LEU A 134 -13.48 -10.80 20.27
CA LEU A 134 -13.22 -11.14 21.68
C LEU A 134 -14.50 -11.51 22.46
N LEU A 135 -15.68 -11.44 21.84
CA LEU A 135 -16.94 -11.70 22.51
C LEU A 135 -17.54 -13.06 22.10
N ASP A 136 -17.86 -13.88 23.07
CA ASP A 136 -18.72 -15.02 22.86
C ASP A 136 -20.16 -14.53 22.59
N LYS A 137 -20.65 -14.76 21.39
CA LYS A 137 -21.98 -14.30 20.92
C LYS A 137 -23.15 -14.91 21.69
N LYS A 138 -22.96 -16.06 22.36
CA LYS A 138 -24.02 -16.74 23.12
C LYS A 138 -24.11 -16.21 24.54
N THR A 139 -22.98 -15.95 25.16
CA THR A 139 -22.91 -15.57 26.57
C THR A 139 -22.71 -14.07 26.79
N GLY A 140 -22.29 -13.34 25.75
CA GLY A 140 -21.91 -11.91 25.86
C GLY A 140 -20.65 -11.66 26.69
N LYS A 141 -19.91 -12.70 27.05
CA LYS A 141 -18.69 -12.59 27.84
C LYS A 141 -17.44 -12.52 26.96
N ILE A 142 -16.39 -11.91 27.52
CA ILE A 142 -15.07 -11.91 26.85
C ILE A 142 -14.55 -13.35 26.79
N ASN A 143 -14.16 -13.75 25.60
CA ASN A 143 -13.53 -15.03 25.31
C ASN A 143 -12.23 -14.78 24.52
N ILE A 144 -11.08 -14.95 25.14
CA ILE A 144 -9.76 -14.82 24.52
C ILE A 144 -9.40 -16.16 23.90
N ASN A 145 -9.72 -16.33 22.62
CA ASN A 145 -9.39 -17.54 21.87
C ASN A 145 -7.99 -17.39 21.25
N LEU A 146 -6.99 -18.06 21.81
CA LEU A 146 -5.60 -18.03 21.31
C LEU A 146 -5.37 -18.87 20.04
N GLU A 147 -6.38 -19.61 19.58
CA GLU A 147 -6.34 -20.28 18.27
C GLU A 147 -6.61 -19.28 17.12
N ASP A 148 -7.21 -18.11 17.43
CA ASP A 148 -7.33 -17.00 16.48
C ASP A 148 -6.01 -16.25 16.41
N GLU A 149 -5.41 -16.25 15.23
CA GLU A 149 -4.12 -15.63 14.94
C GLU A 149 -4.08 -14.11 15.28
N ILE A 150 -5.19 -13.40 15.07
CA ILE A 150 -5.28 -11.97 15.36
C ILE A 150 -5.21 -11.75 16.87
N ILE A 151 -5.94 -12.56 17.63
CA ILE A 151 -5.98 -12.47 19.09
C ILE A 151 -4.61 -12.86 19.67
N GLU A 152 -4.03 -13.97 19.20
CA GLU A 152 -2.73 -14.45 19.67
C GLU A 152 -1.62 -13.40 19.46
N LYS A 153 -1.54 -12.81 18.25
CA LYS A 153 -0.48 -11.85 17.87
C LYS A 153 -0.67 -10.46 18.45
N THR A 154 -1.87 -10.10 18.91
CA THR A 154 -2.14 -8.80 19.52
C THR A 154 -2.07 -8.83 21.04
N LEU A 155 -1.99 -10.01 21.66
CA LEU A 155 -1.87 -10.16 23.11
C LEU A 155 -0.49 -9.66 23.58
N ILE A 156 -0.50 -8.62 24.40
CA ILE A 156 0.71 -8.12 25.09
C ILE A 156 0.95 -9.00 26.31
N LYS A 157 2.13 -9.61 26.39
CA LYS A 157 2.56 -10.43 27.51
C LYS A 157 3.29 -9.58 28.54
#